data_37cdc5faf8039baa31356b2ee154aded
#
_entry.id   37cdc5faf8039baa31356b2ee154aded
#
_cell.length_a   1.000
_cell.length_b   1.000
_cell.length_c   1.000
_cell.angle_alpha   90.00
_cell.angle_beta   90.00
_cell.angle_gamma   90.00
#
_symmetry.space_group_name_H-M   'P 1'
#
loop_
_entity.id
_entity.type
_entity.pdbx_description
1 polymer ?
#
loop_
_entity_poly.entity_id
_entity_poly.type
_entity_poly.pdbx_seq_one_letter_code
_entity_poly.pdbx_strand_id
1 'polypeptide(L)'
;MDKSLWIDSIDKMQSFPKLDENKKCDVCIIGAGILGLTCAYYLTRLGINTIILEKDEIGKKATGHSSAKITSQHGLMYSYLKNSFDNKYAKNYLEANQKAIENIKNIIKEEKINCDFEYKTNYVYITQKSEINKIKKEVELTNELGIKSYFITQSNLPFKIEGAIAFPDQAQFNPAKYLNGLIKSIIKTDKSKIYTNTTVTDVKKANMNM
;
A
#
# COMPACT_ATOMS: atom_id res chain seq x y z
N MET A 1 4.59 -16.73 -18.90
CA MET A 1 4.27 -15.97 -17.66
C MET A 1 4.25 -14.50 -18.03
N ASP A 2 3.14 -13.85 -17.80
CA ASP A 2 3.05 -12.42 -18.06
C ASP A 2 4.01 -11.69 -17.11
N LYS A 3 4.94 -10.95 -17.70
CA LYS A 3 5.92 -10.19 -16.93
C LYS A 3 5.24 -8.96 -16.35
N SER A 4 5.48 -8.68 -15.08
CA SER A 4 5.00 -7.46 -14.45
C SER A 4 5.76 -6.25 -14.96
N LEU A 5 5.07 -5.20 -15.38
CA LEU A 5 5.66 -3.92 -15.76
C LEU A 5 6.62 -3.39 -14.66
N TRP A 6 6.23 -3.52 -13.40
CA TRP A 6 6.98 -3.02 -12.28
C TRP A 6 8.27 -3.82 -12.02
N ILE A 7 8.19 -5.14 -12.10
CA ILE A 7 9.35 -6.03 -11.93
C ILE A 7 10.34 -5.85 -13.08
N ASP A 8 9.84 -5.72 -14.31
CA ASP A 8 10.68 -5.50 -15.50
C ASP A 8 11.31 -4.08 -15.54
N SER A 9 10.75 -3.12 -14.79
CA SER A 9 11.27 -1.73 -14.74
C SER A 9 12.48 -1.54 -13.84
N ILE A 10 12.95 -2.58 -13.17
CA ILE A 10 14.15 -2.56 -12.33
C ILE A 10 15.13 -3.61 -12.81
N ASP A 11 16.42 -3.28 -12.78
CA ASP A 11 17.48 -4.20 -13.23
C ASP A 11 17.49 -5.49 -12.40
N LYS A 12 17.41 -5.36 -11.07
CA LYS A 12 17.33 -6.49 -10.15
C LYS A 12 16.82 -6.08 -8.77
N MET A 13 15.88 -6.88 -8.25
CA MET A 13 15.53 -6.83 -6.82
C MET A 13 16.68 -7.44 -6.01
N GLN A 14 17.01 -6.84 -4.86
CA GLN A 14 18.04 -7.39 -3.98
C GLN A 14 17.64 -8.79 -3.51
N SER A 15 18.56 -9.74 -3.62
CA SER A 15 18.40 -11.12 -3.15
C SER A 15 18.94 -11.29 -1.74
N PHE A 16 18.33 -12.19 -0.98
CA PHE A 16 18.70 -12.49 0.39
C PHE A 16 18.86 -14.01 0.56
N PRO A 17 19.65 -14.48 1.55
CA PRO A 17 19.81 -15.90 1.80
C PRO A 17 18.50 -16.53 2.26
N LYS A 18 18.41 -17.85 2.15
CA LYS A 18 17.41 -18.64 2.85
C LYS A 18 17.77 -18.73 4.32
N LEU A 19 16.78 -18.78 5.20
CA LEU A 19 17.01 -19.08 6.61
C LEU A 19 17.33 -20.58 6.77
N ASP A 20 18.50 -20.88 7.26
CA ASP A 20 19.05 -22.24 7.42
C ASP A 20 19.40 -22.61 8.86
N GLU A 21 19.21 -21.66 9.80
CA GLU A 21 19.50 -21.86 11.22
C GLU A 21 18.46 -21.19 12.12
N ASN A 22 18.43 -21.60 13.39
CA ASN A 22 17.55 -20.98 14.39
C ASN A 22 18.00 -19.55 14.71
N LYS A 23 17.09 -18.59 14.66
CA LYS A 23 17.31 -17.19 14.99
C LYS A 23 16.36 -16.70 16.07
N LYS A 24 16.81 -15.68 16.80
CA LYS A 24 16.00 -14.94 17.76
C LYS A 24 15.83 -13.50 17.29
N CYS A 25 14.66 -12.94 17.51
CA CYS A 25 14.34 -11.54 17.23
C CYS A 25 13.19 -11.07 18.15
N ASP A 26 12.99 -9.77 18.22
CA ASP A 26 11.88 -9.20 18.97
C ASP A 26 10.58 -9.33 18.17
N VAL A 27 10.66 -9.11 16.85
CA VAL A 27 9.51 -9.21 15.92
C VAL A 27 9.88 -9.99 14.67
N CYS A 28 9.10 -11.03 14.37
CA CYS A 28 9.17 -11.77 13.12
C CYS A 28 8.05 -11.31 12.18
N ILE A 29 8.41 -10.83 10.98
CA ILE A 29 7.49 -10.35 9.95
C ILE A 29 7.37 -11.41 8.86
N ILE A 30 6.15 -11.86 8.58
CA ILE A 30 5.87 -12.86 7.55
C ILE A 30 5.43 -12.14 6.27
N GLY A 31 6.26 -12.20 5.24
CA GLY A 31 6.07 -11.58 3.94
C GLY A 31 6.84 -10.27 3.75
N ALA A 32 7.59 -10.18 2.65
CA ALA A 32 8.38 -9.00 2.24
C ALA A 32 7.68 -8.18 1.14
N GLY A 33 6.37 -8.01 1.24
CA GLY A 33 5.61 -7.06 0.43
C GLY A 33 5.65 -5.64 1.03
N ILE A 34 4.86 -4.72 0.45
CA ILE A 34 4.76 -3.33 0.93
C ILE A 34 4.48 -3.27 2.42
N LEU A 35 3.49 -4.03 2.93
CA LEU A 35 3.12 -4.02 4.33
C LEU A 35 4.27 -4.47 5.23
N GLY A 36 4.85 -5.64 4.96
CA GLY A 36 5.91 -6.20 5.80
C GLY A 36 7.17 -5.34 5.83
N LEU A 37 7.62 -4.84 4.67
CA LEU A 37 8.78 -3.97 4.60
C LEU A 37 8.53 -2.59 5.24
N THR A 38 7.30 -2.05 5.13
CA THR A 38 6.96 -0.80 5.84
C THR A 38 6.93 -1.00 7.35
N CYS A 39 6.39 -2.12 7.84
CA CYS A 39 6.47 -2.46 9.27
C CYS A 39 7.92 -2.56 9.73
N ALA A 40 8.77 -3.29 9.01
CA ALA A 40 10.19 -3.40 9.33
C ALA A 40 10.90 -2.04 9.34
N TYR A 41 10.59 -1.18 8.38
CA TYR A 41 11.13 0.18 8.30
C TYR A 41 10.88 0.98 9.60
N TYR A 42 9.67 0.96 10.11
CA TYR A 42 9.35 1.67 11.36
C TYR A 42 9.93 0.98 12.60
N LEU A 43 9.84 -0.33 12.70
CA LEU A 43 10.35 -1.09 13.85
C LEU A 43 11.85 -0.93 14.02
N THR A 44 12.62 -1.01 12.94
CA THR A 44 14.08 -0.87 13.00
C THR A 44 14.52 0.53 13.42
N ARG A 45 13.75 1.57 13.07
CA ARG A 45 13.98 2.94 13.55
C ARG A 45 13.69 3.13 15.04
N LEU A 46 12.84 2.28 15.60
CA LEU A 46 12.60 2.20 17.04
C LEU A 46 13.63 1.33 17.77
N GLY A 47 14.65 0.82 17.07
CA GLY A 47 15.68 -0.03 17.62
C GLY A 47 15.28 -1.49 17.84
N ILE A 48 14.11 -1.91 17.34
CA ILE A 48 13.55 -3.25 17.51
C ILE A 48 14.22 -4.21 16.50
N ASN A 49 14.75 -5.33 17.00
CA ASN A 49 15.35 -6.35 16.13
C ASN A 49 14.28 -7.12 15.38
N THR A 50 14.32 -7.08 14.06
CA THR A 50 13.32 -7.71 13.21
C THR A 50 13.92 -8.80 12.33
N ILE A 51 13.15 -9.84 12.07
CA ILE A 51 13.43 -10.83 11.02
C ILE A 51 12.24 -10.82 10.05
N ILE A 52 12.53 -10.69 8.76
CA ILE A 52 11.52 -10.74 7.70
C ILE A 52 11.70 -12.06 6.94
N LEU A 53 10.65 -12.85 6.85
CA LEU A 53 10.62 -14.14 6.16
C LEU A 53 9.72 -14.06 4.94
N GLU A 54 10.28 -14.22 3.75
CA GLU A 54 9.54 -14.23 2.48
C GLU A 54 9.68 -15.61 1.82
N LYS A 55 8.54 -16.20 1.46
CA LYS A 55 8.51 -17.54 0.86
C LYS A 55 9.11 -17.63 -0.54
N ASP A 56 9.00 -16.53 -1.29
CA ASP A 56 9.51 -16.42 -2.66
C ASP A 56 10.60 -15.34 -2.73
N GLU A 57 10.75 -14.69 -3.86
CA GLU A 57 11.53 -13.47 -4.00
C GLU A 57 10.67 -12.24 -3.70
N ILE A 58 11.30 -11.18 -3.23
CA ILE A 58 10.62 -9.94 -2.84
C ILE A 58 9.89 -9.33 -4.04
N GLY A 59 8.66 -8.87 -3.79
CA GLY A 59 7.87 -8.14 -4.78
C GLY A 59 7.20 -8.99 -5.86
N LYS A 60 7.47 -10.29 -5.94
CA LYS A 60 6.91 -11.18 -6.99
C LYS A 60 5.41 -11.47 -6.89
N LYS A 61 4.77 -11.12 -5.78
CA LYS A 61 3.32 -11.38 -5.56
C LYS A 61 2.50 -10.10 -5.72
N ALA A 62 1.52 -9.88 -4.85
CA ALA A 62 0.55 -8.79 -4.96
C ALA A 62 1.20 -7.41 -5.20
N THR A 63 2.31 -7.09 -4.54
CA THR A 63 3.00 -5.80 -4.70
C THR A 63 3.52 -5.60 -6.12
N GLY A 64 4.17 -6.61 -6.69
CA GLY A 64 4.69 -6.53 -8.06
C GLY A 64 3.62 -6.59 -9.15
N HIS A 65 2.37 -6.88 -8.81
CA HIS A 65 1.24 -6.96 -9.75
C HIS A 65 0.12 -5.98 -9.37
N SER A 66 0.42 -4.98 -8.54
CA SER A 66 -0.55 -3.98 -8.13
C SER A 66 -0.83 -2.96 -9.25
N SER A 67 -1.93 -2.21 -9.13
CA SER A 67 -2.22 -1.08 -10.01
C SER A 67 -1.37 0.17 -9.71
N ALA A 68 -0.48 0.08 -8.72
CA ALA A 68 0.43 1.15 -8.27
C ALA A 68 -0.25 2.44 -7.80
N LYS A 69 -1.56 2.44 -7.62
CA LYS A 69 -2.29 3.56 -7.05
C LYS A 69 -2.06 3.68 -5.55
N ILE A 70 -1.86 4.89 -5.09
CA ILE A 70 -1.83 5.27 -3.68
C ILE A 70 -3.01 6.20 -3.48
N THR A 71 -4.11 5.68 -2.92
CA THR A 71 -5.38 6.41 -2.86
C THR A 71 -6.14 6.11 -1.58
N SER A 72 -6.92 7.07 -1.13
CA SER A 72 -7.92 6.87 -0.06
C SER A 72 -9.29 6.49 -0.62
N GLN A 73 -9.45 6.46 -1.95
CA GLN A 73 -10.70 6.08 -2.60
C GLN A 73 -10.64 4.66 -3.20
N HIS A 74 -11.46 3.76 -2.69
CA HIS A 74 -11.57 2.38 -3.14
C HIS A 74 -13.03 2.08 -3.53
N GLY A 75 -13.42 2.43 -4.75
CA GLY A 75 -14.82 2.37 -5.18
C GLY A 75 -15.70 3.37 -4.42
N LEU A 76 -16.89 2.96 -4.02
CA LEU A 76 -17.83 3.76 -3.22
C LEU A 76 -17.78 3.32 -1.73
N MET A 77 -16.57 3.26 -1.18
CA MET A 77 -16.31 2.69 0.15
C MET A 77 -16.91 3.52 1.28
N TYR A 78 -16.97 4.84 1.14
CA TYR A 78 -17.47 5.71 2.20
C TYR A 78 -18.98 5.54 2.42
N SER A 79 -19.76 5.48 1.34
CA SER A 79 -21.19 5.15 1.42
C SER A 79 -21.41 3.75 1.98
N TYR A 80 -20.60 2.78 1.60
CA TYR A 80 -20.67 1.43 2.16
C TYR A 80 -20.41 1.43 3.67
N LEU A 81 -19.33 2.07 4.14
CA LEU A 81 -18.97 2.11 5.55
C LEU A 81 -20.01 2.85 6.40
N LYS A 82 -20.54 4.00 5.89
CA LYS A 82 -21.60 4.74 6.57
C LYS A 82 -22.87 3.90 6.73
N ASN A 83 -23.27 3.17 5.70
CA ASN A 83 -24.49 2.37 5.71
C ASN A 83 -24.36 1.08 6.51
N SER A 84 -23.17 0.46 6.53
CA SER A 84 -22.93 -0.82 7.21
C SER A 84 -22.54 -0.65 8.69
N PHE A 85 -22.00 0.51 9.04
CA PHE A 85 -21.56 0.82 10.39
C PHE A 85 -22.08 2.20 10.81
N ASP A 86 -21.25 3.27 10.66
CA ASP A 86 -21.62 4.65 10.93
C ASP A 86 -20.65 5.65 10.28
N ASN A 87 -20.90 6.95 10.47
CA ASN A 87 -20.02 8.02 9.98
C ASN A 87 -18.60 7.98 10.60
N LYS A 88 -18.46 7.48 11.83
CA LYS A 88 -17.18 7.40 12.51
C LYS A 88 -16.24 6.40 11.81
N TYR A 89 -16.77 5.25 11.38
CA TYR A 89 -15.98 4.27 10.61
C TYR A 89 -15.56 4.83 9.26
N ALA A 90 -16.45 5.51 8.53
CA ALA A 90 -16.12 6.16 7.26
C ALA A 90 -15.04 7.23 7.45
N LYS A 91 -15.13 8.04 8.50
CA LYS A 91 -14.13 9.06 8.83
C LYS A 91 -12.78 8.46 9.22
N ASN A 92 -12.76 7.46 10.10
CA ASN A 92 -11.52 6.77 10.49
C ASN A 92 -10.82 6.14 9.28
N TYR A 93 -11.59 5.53 8.38
CA TYR A 93 -11.07 4.96 7.15
C TYR A 93 -10.41 6.04 6.26
N LEU A 94 -11.08 7.18 6.10
CA LEU A 94 -10.56 8.33 5.36
C LEU A 94 -9.23 8.82 5.96
N GLU A 95 -9.23 9.13 7.24
CA GLU A 95 -8.06 9.67 7.95
C GLU A 95 -6.87 8.71 7.89
N ALA A 96 -7.10 7.42 8.10
CA ALA A 96 -6.05 6.40 8.03
C ALA A 96 -5.42 6.32 6.63
N ASN A 97 -6.23 6.33 5.57
CA ASN A 97 -5.73 6.25 4.20
C ASN A 97 -5.04 7.56 3.76
N GLN A 98 -5.56 8.73 4.13
CA GLN A 98 -4.90 10.01 3.85
C GLN A 98 -3.55 10.09 4.56
N LYS A 99 -3.49 9.68 5.82
CA LYS A 99 -2.24 9.60 6.57
C LYS A 99 -1.25 8.61 5.94
N ALA A 100 -1.73 7.50 5.39
CA ALA A 100 -0.88 6.54 4.69
C ALA A 100 -0.24 7.13 3.42
N ILE A 101 -0.97 7.94 2.64
CA ILE A 101 -0.44 8.66 1.48
C ILE A 101 0.71 9.58 1.91
N GLU A 102 0.49 10.40 2.95
CA GLU A 102 1.52 11.30 3.49
C GLU A 102 2.72 10.54 4.06
N ASN A 103 2.50 9.44 4.75
CA ASN A 103 3.58 8.60 5.29
C ASN A 103 4.46 8.01 4.16
N ILE A 104 3.86 7.50 3.11
CA ILE A 104 4.60 6.98 1.93
C ILE A 104 5.45 8.10 1.32
N LYS A 105 4.88 9.27 1.10
CA LYS A 105 5.59 10.45 0.60
C LYS A 105 6.76 10.84 1.50
N ASN A 106 6.55 10.86 2.82
CA ASN A 106 7.60 11.21 3.77
C ASN A 106 8.76 10.20 3.73
N ILE A 107 8.46 8.90 3.71
CA ILE A 107 9.48 7.85 3.55
C ILE A 107 10.27 8.06 2.25
N ILE A 108 9.57 8.30 1.13
CA ILE A 108 10.21 8.55 -0.18
C ILE A 108 11.18 9.74 -0.09
N LYS A 109 10.77 10.82 0.55
CA LYS A 109 11.58 12.04 0.72
C LYS A 109 12.76 11.81 1.66
N GLU A 110 12.54 11.24 2.83
CA GLU A 110 13.55 10.99 3.85
C GLU A 110 14.64 10.03 3.35
N GLU A 111 14.22 8.95 2.70
CA GLU A 111 15.12 7.92 2.18
C GLU A 111 15.63 8.21 0.76
N LYS A 112 15.20 9.32 0.16
CA LYS A 112 15.54 9.73 -1.22
C LYS A 112 15.28 8.62 -2.23
N ILE A 113 14.13 7.96 -2.12
CA ILE A 113 13.74 6.85 -2.99
C ILE A 113 13.27 7.40 -4.34
N ASN A 114 13.98 7.08 -5.41
CA ASN A 114 13.54 7.40 -6.77
C ASN A 114 12.61 6.27 -7.27
N CYS A 115 11.29 6.45 -7.06
CA CYS A 115 10.25 5.47 -7.41
C CYS A 115 9.13 6.06 -8.29
N ASP A 116 9.42 7.09 -9.07
CA ASP A 116 8.47 7.73 -9.97
C ASP A 116 7.16 8.17 -9.26
N PHE A 117 7.30 8.65 -8.01
CA PHE A 117 6.14 9.13 -7.25
C PHE A 117 5.61 10.42 -7.86
N GLU A 118 4.32 10.44 -8.16
CA GLU A 118 3.64 11.62 -8.64
C GLU A 118 2.22 11.72 -8.11
N TYR A 119 1.74 12.95 -7.89
CA TYR A 119 0.33 13.20 -7.57
C TYR A 119 -0.55 13.05 -8.79
N LYS A 120 -1.66 12.36 -8.61
CA LYS A 120 -2.70 12.16 -9.64
C LYS A 120 -4.09 12.24 -9.00
N THR A 121 -5.04 12.75 -9.76
CA THR A 121 -6.45 12.59 -9.40
C THR A 121 -6.88 11.16 -9.63
N ASN A 122 -7.47 10.52 -8.62
CA ASN A 122 -8.09 9.21 -8.77
C ASN A 122 -9.55 9.37 -9.18
N TYR A 123 -10.03 8.48 -10.04
CA TYR A 123 -11.40 8.50 -10.54
C TYR A 123 -12.09 7.15 -10.31
N VAL A 124 -13.36 7.21 -9.89
CA VAL A 124 -14.27 6.07 -10.02
C VAL A 124 -15.41 6.50 -10.94
N TYR A 125 -15.50 5.89 -12.10
CA TYR A 125 -16.44 6.26 -13.15
C TYR A 125 -17.58 5.25 -13.28
N ILE A 126 -18.68 5.72 -13.89
CA ILE A 126 -19.85 4.92 -14.26
C ILE A 126 -20.19 5.13 -15.75
N THR A 127 -20.72 4.07 -16.34
CA THR A 127 -21.18 4.06 -17.74
C THR A 127 -22.70 3.96 -17.86
N GLN A 128 -23.42 3.88 -16.72
CA GLN A 128 -24.88 3.77 -16.68
C GLN A 128 -25.49 4.96 -15.95
N LYS A 129 -26.48 5.63 -16.55
CA LYS A 129 -27.18 6.77 -15.93
C LYS A 129 -27.85 6.44 -14.61
N SER A 130 -28.31 5.20 -14.43
CA SER A 130 -28.93 4.73 -13.18
C SER A 130 -28.04 4.81 -11.96
N GLU A 131 -26.71 4.90 -12.16
CA GLU A 131 -25.74 4.94 -11.08
C GLU A 131 -25.32 6.37 -10.69
N ILE A 132 -25.74 7.40 -11.44
CA ILE A 132 -25.35 8.81 -11.18
C ILE A 132 -25.64 9.22 -9.74
N ASN A 133 -26.79 8.86 -9.20
CA ASN A 133 -27.17 9.21 -7.82
C ASN A 133 -26.25 8.57 -6.77
N LYS A 134 -25.72 7.37 -7.04
CA LYS A 134 -24.76 6.71 -6.14
C LYS A 134 -23.45 7.51 -6.07
N ILE A 135 -22.93 7.92 -7.23
CA ILE A 135 -21.72 8.74 -7.31
C ILE A 135 -21.91 10.10 -6.62
N LYS A 136 -23.03 10.78 -6.88
CA LYS A 136 -23.32 12.07 -6.25
C LYS A 136 -23.38 11.98 -4.73
N LYS A 137 -24.06 10.95 -4.19
CA LYS A 137 -24.11 10.69 -2.73
C LYS A 137 -22.71 10.43 -2.15
N GLU A 138 -21.84 9.72 -2.87
CA GLU A 138 -20.47 9.50 -2.42
C GLU A 138 -19.68 10.82 -2.40
N VAL A 139 -19.85 11.69 -3.41
CA VAL A 139 -19.24 13.04 -3.44
C VAL A 139 -19.73 13.88 -2.26
N GLU A 140 -21.02 13.92 -1.99
CA GLU A 140 -21.60 14.65 -0.85
C GLU A 140 -20.98 14.16 0.46
N LEU A 141 -21.00 12.84 0.68
CA LEU A 141 -20.50 12.21 1.90
C LEU A 141 -18.98 12.47 2.10
N THR A 142 -18.18 12.33 1.06
CA THR A 142 -16.74 12.55 1.20
C THR A 142 -16.40 14.00 1.49
N ASN A 143 -17.16 14.97 0.94
CA ASN A 143 -17.03 16.38 1.29
C ASN A 143 -17.50 16.65 2.74
N GLU A 144 -18.59 16.00 3.23
CA GLU A 144 -19.01 16.07 4.64
C GLU A 144 -17.92 15.52 5.58
N LEU A 145 -17.20 14.49 5.17
CA LEU A 145 -16.09 13.90 5.94
C LEU A 145 -14.80 14.74 5.90
N GLY A 146 -14.77 15.82 5.11
CA GLY A 146 -13.66 16.78 5.08
C GLY A 146 -12.63 16.56 3.98
N ILE A 147 -12.88 15.69 3.00
CA ILE A 147 -12.01 15.54 1.83
C ILE A 147 -12.70 16.10 0.60
N LYS A 148 -11.99 16.90 -0.19
CA LYS A 148 -12.49 17.44 -1.45
C LYS A 148 -12.65 16.35 -2.49
N SER A 149 -13.84 16.22 -3.03
CA SER A 149 -14.13 15.40 -4.19
C SER A 149 -15.12 16.10 -5.11
N TYR A 150 -15.17 15.70 -6.37
CA TYR A 150 -15.99 16.36 -7.37
C TYR A 150 -16.75 15.35 -8.21
N PHE A 151 -18.00 15.65 -8.53
CA PHE A 151 -18.73 14.97 -9.59
C PHE A 151 -18.33 15.54 -10.93
N ILE A 152 -17.94 14.70 -11.87
CA ILE A 152 -17.60 15.08 -13.25
C ILE A 152 -18.33 14.20 -14.26
N THR A 153 -18.55 14.73 -15.45
CA THR A 153 -19.20 14.02 -16.57
C THR A 153 -18.29 13.88 -17.79
N GLN A 154 -17.08 14.42 -17.72
CA GLN A 154 -16.09 14.36 -18.79
C GLN A 154 -14.79 13.77 -18.27
N SER A 155 -14.09 13.02 -19.10
CA SER A 155 -12.79 12.42 -18.79
C SER A 155 -11.96 12.28 -20.07
N ASN A 156 -10.66 12.05 -19.91
CA ASN A 156 -9.75 11.72 -21.01
C ASN A 156 -9.72 10.21 -21.33
N LEU A 157 -10.68 9.42 -20.83
CA LEU A 157 -10.79 8.01 -21.17
C LEU A 157 -11.20 7.84 -22.64
N PRO A 158 -10.77 6.76 -23.32
CA PRO A 158 -11.05 6.54 -24.74
C PRO A 158 -12.51 6.08 -25.00
N PHE A 159 -13.39 6.23 -24.02
CA PHE A 159 -14.81 5.91 -24.07
C PHE A 159 -15.62 6.91 -23.25
N LYS A 160 -16.92 7.00 -23.56
CA LYS A 160 -17.85 7.89 -22.86
C LYS A 160 -18.17 7.36 -21.46
N ILE A 161 -18.18 8.26 -20.49
CA ILE A 161 -18.68 8.01 -19.13
C ILE A 161 -19.98 8.79 -18.89
N GLU A 162 -20.84 8.32 -18.01
CA GLU A 162 -22.05 9.04 -17.57
C GLU A 162 -21.77 9.89 -16.32
N GLY A 163 -20.71 9.60 -15.62
CA GLY A 163 -20.22 10.37 -14.48
C GLY A 163 -19.05 9.71 -13.79
N ALA A 164 -18.36 10.47 -12.99
CA ALA A 164 -17.33 9.95 -12.08
C ALA A 164 -17.22 10.81 -10.83
N ILE A 165 -16.75 10.21 -9.75
CA ILE A 165 -16.18 10.93 -8.63
C ILE A 165 -14.68 11.11 -8.88
N ALA A 166 -14.20 12.34 -8.75
CA ALA A 166 -12.79 12.70 -8.86
C ALA A 166 -12.25 13.04 -7.47
N PHE A 167 -11.17 12.36 -7.06
CA PHE A 167 -10.42 12.59 -5.83
C PHE A 167 -9.06 13.20 -6.19
N PRO A 168 -8.85 14.50 -6.01
CA PRO A 168 -7.54 15.12 -6.18
C PRO A 168 -6.54 14.66 -5.10
N ASP A 169 -5.28 15.02 -5.28
CA ASP A 169 -4.20 14.80 -4.32
C ASP A 169 -3.98 13.33 -3.92
N GLN A 170 -4.40 12.42 -4.78
CA GLN A 170 -4.00 11.02 -4.69
C GLN A 170 -2.63 10.85 -5.38
N ALA A 171 -2.09 9.64 -5.42
CA ALA A 171 -0.76 9.44 -6.00
C ALA A 171 -0.64 8.12 -6.74
N GLN A 172 0.45 7.99 -7.48
CA GLN A 172 0.94 6.75 -8.04
C GLN A 172 2.46 6.68 -7.93
N PHE A 173 3.03 5.50 -8.01
CA PHE A 173 4.46 5.29 -7.94
C PHE A 173 4.86 3.96 -8.59
N ASN A 174 6.16 3.70 -8.72
CA ASN A 174 6.68 2.38 -9.07
C ASN A 174 6.89 1.55 -7.79
N PRO A 175 6.05 0.53 -7.52
CA PRO A 175 6.14 -0.22 -6.27
C PRO A 175 7.42 -1.05 -6.15
N ALA A 176 8.00 -1.52 -7.25
CA ALA A 176 9.26 -2.27 -7.21
C ALA A 176 10.45 -1.38 -6.84
N LYS A 177 10.53 -0.18 -7.42
CA LYS A 177 11.54 0.82 -7.03
C LYS A 177 11.37 1.25 -5.58
N TYR A 178 10.12 1.43 -5.13
CA TYR A 178 9.82 1.77 -3.73
C TYR A 178 10.29 0.68 -2.76
N LEU A 179 9.98 -0.61 -3.04
CA LEU A 179 10.46 -1.73 -2.22
C LEU A 179 11.99 -1.78 -2.15
N ASN A 180 12.68 -1.60 -3.28
CA ASN A 180 14.15 -1.55 -3.31
C ASN A 180 14.71 -0.43 -2.41
N GLY A 181 14.06 0.74 -2.42
CA GLY A 181 14.42 1.84 -1.54
C GLY A 181 14.24 1.50 -0.06
N LEU A 182 13.08 0.93 0.31
CA LEU A 182 12.81 0.48 1.68
C LEU A 182 13.83 -0.56 2.15
N ILE A 183 14.14 -1.56 1.33
CA ILE A 183 15.13 -2.59 1.65
C ILE A 183 16.48 -1.95 1.98
N LYS A 184 16.98 -1.06 1.10
CA LYS A 184 18.24 -0.36 1.33
C LYS A 184 18.26 0.40 2.66
N SER A 185 17.14 0.99 3.02
CA SER A 185 17.01 1.75 4.26
C SER A 185 16.95 0.85 5.49
N ILE A 186 16.22 -0.28 5.41
CA ILE A 186 16.08 -1.26 6.50
C ILE A 186 17.43 -1.91 6.83
N ILE A 187 18.15 -2.38 5.82
CA ILE A 187 19.42 -3.10 6.05
C ILE A 187 20.55 -2.22 6.57
N LYS A 188 20.47 -0.89 6.39
CA LYS A 188 21.46 0.05 6.98
C LYS A 188 21.39 0.12 8.50
N THR A 189 20.31 -0.31 9.11
CA THR A 189 20.10 -0.15 10.56
C THR A 189 20.76 -1.24 11.40
N ASP A 190 21.25 -2.32 10.84
CA ASP A 190 21.72 -3.54 11.50
C ASP A 190 20.67 -4.20 12.43
N LYS A 191 19.46 -3.64 12.49
CA LYS A 191 18.34 -4.11 13.32
C LYS A 191 17.40 -5.05 12.58
N SER A 192 17.67 -5.33 11.30
CA SER A 192 16.82 -6.21 10.51
C SER A 192 17.64 -7.22 9.71
N LYS A 193 17.10 -8.43 9.62
CA LYS A 193 17.56 -9.47 8.72
C LYS A 193 16.41 -9.88 7.81
N ILE A 194 16.69 -10.07 6.54
CA ILE A 194 15.72 -10.50 5.54
C ILE A 194 16.15 -11.87 5.02
N TYR A 195 15.21 -12.80 4.94
CA TYR A 195 15.40 -14.11 4.35
C TYR A 195 14.34 -14.34 3.29
N THR A 196 14.77 -14.74 2.11
CA THR A 196 13.91 -15.13 0.98
C THR A 196 13.91 -16.65 0.80
N ASN A 197 13.03 -17.18 -0.05
CA ASN A 197 12.87 -18.63 -0.23
C ASN A 197 12.67 -19.38 1.08
N THR A 198 12.01 -18.72 2.05
CA THR A 198 11.80 -19.20 3.42
C THR A 198 10.32 -19.18 3.76
N THR A 199 9.68 -20.33 3.68
CA THR A 199 8.25 -20.47 3.97
C THR A 199 8.02 -20.68 5.45
N VAL A 200 7.18 -19.84 6.06
CA VAL A 200 6.67 -20.08 7.43
C VAL A 200 5.55 -21.11 7.33
N THR A 201 5.71 -22.21 8.03
CA THR A 201 4.76 -23.34 8.01
C THR A 201 3.85 -23.37 9.22
N ASP A 202 4.29 -22.82 10.35
CA ASP A 202 3.51 -22.83 11.60
C ASP A 202 3.95 -21.68 12.52
N VAL A 203 3.05 -21.26 13.40
CA VAL A 203 3.30 -20.27 14.46
C VAL A 203 2.76 -20.84 15.78
N LYS A 204 3.64 -21.12 16.71
CA LYS A 204 3.28 -21.69 18.01
C LYS A 204 3.48 -20.68 19.13
N LYS A 205 2.53 -20.62 20.04
CA LYS A 205 2.67 -19.88 21.28
C LYS A 205 3.69 -20.63 22.16
N ALA A 206 4.76 -19.96 22.57
CA ALA A 206 5.64 -20.50 23.58
C ALA A 206 4.90 -20.51 24.93
N ASN A 207 4.89 -21.63 25.65
CA ASN A 207 4.53 -21.65 27.06
C ASN A 207 5.64 -20.89 27.79
N MET A 208 5.39 -19.68 28.21
CA MET A 208 6.24 -19.05 29.22
C MET A 208 5.98 -19.80 30.52
N ASN A 209 6.85 -20.75 30.85
CA ASN A 209 6.96 -21.20 32.23
C ASN A 209 7.45 -19.99 33.02
N MET A 210 6.56 -19.40 33.84
CA MET A 210 6.90 -18.41 34.85
C MET A 210 7.79 -19.05 35.91
#